data_cb8c0bd84c34530b7ba6ce00aa9b3f9c
#
_entry.id   cb8c0bd84c34530b7ba6ce00aa9b3f9c
#
_cell.length_a   1.000
_cell.length_b   1.000
_cell.length_c   1.000
_cell.angle_alpha   90.00
_cell.angle_beta   90.00
_cell.angle_gamma   90.00
#
_symmetry.space_group_name_H-M   'P 1'
#
loop_
_entity.id
_entity.type
_entity.pdbx_description
1 polymer ?
#
loop_
_entity_poly.entity_id
_entity_poly.type
_entity_poly.pdbx_seq_one_letter_code
_entity_poly.pdbx_strand_id
1 'polypeptide(L)' 'MGKTPFNIQDQFLNQARKERVKVSIVMMSGESLEGYIKSFDSFCVLVDGDSDILLYKHAIGSITSKDGAFRLHGGRD' A
#
# COMPACT_ATOMS: atom_id res chain seq x y z
N MET A 1 21.41 6.37 13.26
CA MET A 1 21.12 6.35 12.93
C MET A 1 20.43 6.38 12.49
N GLY A 2 20.03 6.24 12.30
CA GLY A 2 19.40 6.30 11.91
C GLY A 2 18.67 6.36 11.24
N LYS A 3 18.17 6.38 10.98
CA LYS A 3 17.46 6.55 10.44
C LYS A 3 16.79 5.94 9.92
N THR A 4 16.21 5.48 9.91
CA THR A 4 15.56 5.04 9.22
C THR A 4 14.62 5.10 8.70
N PRO A 5 14.41 5.18 8.31
CA PRO A 5 13.37 5.62 7.80
C PRO A 5 12.47 5.00 7.00
N PHE A 6 12.65 3.97 6.50
CA PHE A 6 11.64 3.23 5.85
C PHE A 6 10.89 2.43 6.85
N ASN A 7 9.56 2.58 6.96
CA ASN A 7 8.78 1.66 7.76
C ASN A 7 8.21 0.60 6.83
N ILE A 8 7.67 -0.46 7.40
CA ILE A 8 7.17 -1.58 6.62
C ILE A 8 6.01 -1.15 5.72
N GLN A 9 5.22 -0.20 6.21
CA GLN A 9 4.10 0.31 5.45
C GLN A 9 4.55 0.94 4.14
N ASP A 10 5.56 1.79 4.22
CA ASP A 10 6.06 2.46 3.03
C ASP A 10 6.76 1.49 2.09
N GLN A 11 7.43 0.48 2.65
CA GLN A 11 8.06 -0.54 1.82
C GLN A 11 7.02 -1.31 1.02
N PHE A 12 5.93 -1.68 1.69
CA PHE A 12 4.86 -2.41 1.03
C PHE A 12 4.25 -1.58 -0.09
N LEU A 13 3.92 -0.33 0.21
CA LEU A 13 3.30 0.54 -0.77
C LEU A 13 4.22 0.80 -1.95
N ASN A 14 5.48 1.02 -1.67
CA ASN A 14 6.43 1.29 -2.74
C ASN A 14 6.62 0.08 -3.64
N GLN A 15 6.70 -1.09 -3.05
CA GLN A 15 6.88 -2.31 -3.82
C GLN A 15 5.64 -2.59 -4.67
N ALA A 16 4.46 -2.43 -4.09
CA ALA A 16 3.22 -2.65 -4.83
C ALA A 16 3.13 -1.68 -6.00
N ARG A 17 3.55 -0.43 -5.80
CA ARG A 17 3.53 0.57 -6.87
C ARG A 17 4.51 0.21 -7.97
N LYS A 18 5.71 -0.16 -7.59
CA LYS A 18 6.76 -0.46 -8.57
C LYS A 18 6.42 -1.69 -9.40
N GLU A 19 5.85 -2.68 -8.77
CA GLU A 19 5.58 -3.94 -9.45
C GLU A 19 4.19 -3.99 -10.05
N ARG A 20 3.40 -2.94 -9.83
CA ARG A 20 2.06 -2.82 -10.35
C ARG A 20 1.21 -4.03 -9.97
N VAL A 21 1.25 -4.34 -8.70
CA VAL A 21 0.50 -5.46 -8.15
C VAL A 21 -0.85 -4.94 -7.68
N LYS A 22 -1.90 -5.66 -8.06
CA LYS A 22 -3.23 -5.28 -7.60
C LYS A 22 -3.35 -5.58 -6.12
N VAL A 23 -3.86 -4.62 -5.38
CA VAL A 23 -4.02 -4.77 -3.95
C VAL A 23 -5.47 -4.66 -3.57
N SER A 24 -5.81 -5.30 -2.47
CA SER A 24 -7.13 -5.20 -1.87
C SER A 24 -6.96 -4.42 -0.57
N ILE A 25 -7.73 -3.36 -0.43
CA ILE A 25 -7.62 -2.46 0.71
C ILE A 25 -8.90 -2.54 1.51
N VAL A 26 -8.77 -2.81 2.80
CA VAL A 26 -9.90 -2.82 3.71
C VAL A 26 -9.76 -1.62 4.62
N MET A 27 -10.77 -0.78 4.61
CA MET A 27 -10.77 0.43 5.41
C MET A 27 -11.20 0.13 6.83
N MET A 28 -10.90 1.03 7.73
CA MET A 28 -11.31 0.87 9.13
C MET A 28 -12.82 0.76 9.27
N SER A 29 -13.56 1.34 8.34
CA SER A 29 -15.01 1.25 8.35
C SER A 29 -15.54 -0.11 7.93
N GLY A 30 -14.67 -0.95 7.38
CA GLY A 30 -15.09 -2.26 6.87
C GLY A 30 -15.27 -2.32 5.37
N GLU A 31 -15.28 -1.17 4.73
CA GLU A 31 -15.36 -1.15 3.27
C GLU A 31 -14.07 -1.67 2.66
N SER A 32 -14.19 -2.27 1.50
CA SER A 32 -13.01 -2.75 0.80
C SER A 32 -13.05 -2.30 -0.65
N LEU A 33 -11.86 -2.20 -1.22
CA LEU A 33 -11.73 -1.84 -2.62
C LEU A 33 -10.46 -2.45 -3.17
N GLU A 34 -10.36 -2.48 -4.48
CA GLU A 34 -9.19 -3.06 -5.14
C GLU A 34 -8.67 -2.09 -6.18
N GLY A 35 -7.39 -2.16 -6.41
CA GLY A 35 -6.77 -1.33 -7.42
C GLY A 35 -5.27 -1.40 -7.32
N TYR A 36 -4.63 -0.45 -7.97
CA TYR A 36 -3.17 -0.39 -7.99
C TYR A 36 -2.72 0.86 -7.26
N ILE A 37 -1.61 0.74 -6.55
CA ILE A 37 -1.05 1.91 -5.87
C ILE A 37 -0.43 2.80 -6.92
N LYS A 38 -0.93 4.03 -7.01
CA LYS A 38 -0.45 4.98 -7.99
C LYS A 38 0.61 5.90 -7.39
N SER A 39 0.37 6.31 -6.16
CA SER A 39 1.28 7.19 -5.46
C SER A 39 0.93 7.15 -3.98
N PHE A 40 1.82 7.64 -3.15
CA PHE A 40 1.51 7.75 -1.72
C PHE A 40 2.49 8.73 -1.09
N ASP A 41 2.10 9.24 0.06
CA ASP A 41 2.99 10.09 0.85
C ASP A 41 2.81 9.74 2.33
N SER A 42 3.18 10.66 3.19
CA SER A 42 3.16 10.39 4.63
C SER A 42 1.76 10.16 5.17
N PHE A 43 0.74 10.71 4.50
CA PHE A 43 -0.61 10.70 5.05
C PHE A 43 -1.62 9.99 4.16
N CYS A 44 -1.35 9.88 2.88
CA CYS A 44 -2.34 9.46 1.91
C CYS A 44 -1.81 8.44 0.94
N VAL A 45 -2.73 7.69 0.34
CA VAL A 45 -2.41 6.73 -0.72
C VAL A 45 -3.38 7.00 -1.86
N LEU A 46 -2.84 7.15 -3.05
CA LEU A 46 -3.65 7.34 -4.25
C LEU A 46 -3.75 6.00 -4.97
N VAL A 47 -4.98 5.54 -5.16
CA VAL A 47 -5.25 4.22 -5.73
C VAL A 47 -5.91 4.40 -7.08
N ASP A 48 -5.43 3.63 -8.05
CA ASP A 48 -5.98 3.62 -9.40
C ASP A 48 -6.91 2.42 -9.51
N GLY A 49 -8.19 2.66 -9.40
CA GLY A 49 -9.22 1.65 -9.58
C GLY A 49 -10.10 2.04 -10.74
N ASP A 50 -11.41 1.97 -10.55
CA ASP A 50 -12.33 2.47 -11.56
C ASP A 50 -12.11 3.96 -11.80
N SER A 51 -11.73 4.65 -10.74
CA SER A 51 -11.31 6.04 -10.83
C SER A 51 -10.20 6.21 -9.81
N ASP A 52 -9.57 7.36 -9.83
CA ASP A 52 -8.54 7.65 -8.86
C ASP A 52 -9.19 7.89 -7.50
N ILE A 53 -8.70 7.19 -6.50
CA ILE A 53 -9.26 7.26 -5.16
C ILE A 53 -8.15 7.64 -4.20
N LEU A 54 -8.38 8.68 -3.43
CA LEU A 54 -7.43 9.13 -2.43
C LEU A 54 -7.87 8.61 -1.08
N LEU A 55 -6.99 7.86 -0.45
CA LEU A 55 -7.28 7.27 0.85
C LEU A 55 -6.33 7.83 1.89
N TYR A 56 -6.85 8.06 3.08
CA TYR A 56 -6.00 8.48 4.19
C TYR A 56 -5.48 7.26 4.90
N LYS A 57 -4.18 7.26 5.16
CA LYS A 57 -3.53 6.08 5.73
C LYS A 57 -4.14 5.67 7.06
N HIS A 58 -4.50 6.64 7.89
CA HIS A 58 -5.03 6.28 9.21
C HIS A 58 -6.43 5.68 9.12
N ALA A 59 -7.07 5.75 7.98
CA ALA A 59 -8.38 5.13 7.78
C ALA A 59 -8.27 3.77 7.13
N ILE A 60 -7.07 3.33 6.80
CA ILE A 60 -6.86 2.03 6.16
C ILE A 60 -6.61 0.99 7.24
N GLY A 61 -7.38 -0.09 7.18
CA GLY A 61 -7.19 -1.18 8.12
C GLY A 61 -6.14 -2.17 7.67
N SER A 62 -6.21 -2.59 6.43
CA SER A 62 -5.22 -3.52 5.90
C SER A 62 -5.14 -3.39 4.40
N ILE A 63 -4.00 -3.79 3.86
CA ILE A 63 -3.77 -3.84 2.42
C ILE A 63 -3.16 -5.19 2.11
N THR A 64 -3.79 -5.92 1.19
CA THR A 64 -3.37 -7.26 0.83
C THR A 64 -2.97 -7.28 -0.62
N SER A 65 -1.83 -7.88 -0.91
CA SER A 65 -1.39 -8.10 -2.28
C SER A 65 -2.18 -9.26 -2.86
N LYS A 66 -2.93 -8.99 -3.90
CA LYS A 66 -3.79 -10.02 -4.49
C LYS A 66 -2.97 -11.15 -5.08
N ASP A 67 -1.90 -10.80 -5.75
CA ASP A 67 -1.08 -11.84 -6.37
C ASP A 67 -0.20 -12.54 -5.37
N GLY A 68 0.08 -11.89 -4.26
CA GLY A 68 0.98 -12.45 -3.29
C GLY A 68 2.37 -12.68 -3.83
N ALA A 69 2.71 -11.96 -4.88
CA ALA A 69 3.88 -12.30 -5.66
C ALA A 69 5.14 -11.57 -5.24
N PHE A 70 5.02 -10.39 -4.68
CA PHE A 70 6.22 -9.63 -4.39
C PHE A 70 6.67 -9.87 -2.96
N ARG A 71 7.93 -9.60 -2.74
CA ARG A 71 8.54 -9.73 -1.42
C ARG A 71 9.01 -8.39 -0.97
N LEU A 72 8.95 -8.18 0.32
CA LEU A 72 9.52 -6.98 0.90
C LEU A 72 11.00 -7.21 1.14
N HIS A 73 11.77 -6.21 0.85
CA HIS A 73 13.18 -6.27 1.10
C HIS A 73 13.47 -5.84 2.52
N GLY A 74 14.60 -6.20 2.99
CA GLY A 74 15.01 -5.80 4.29
C GLY A 74 14.53 -6.69 5.37
N GLY A 75 13.84 -7.54 5.05
CA GLY A 75 13.44 -8.43 6.01
C GLY A 75 14.39 -9.52 6.15
N ARG A 76 14.73 -9.98 6.27
CA ARG A 76 15.26 -10.87 6.26
C ARG A 76 15.15 -11.62 5.92
N ASP A 77 15.28 -12.00 5.65
CA ASP A 77 15.21 -12.64 5.27
C ASP A 77 15.30 -13.15 5.32
#